data_262e2694794f0e9f649526adc1db4133
#
_entry.id   262e2694794f0e9f649526adc1db4133
#
_cell.length_a   1.000
_cell.length_b   1.000
_cell.length_c   1.000
_cell.angle_alpha   90.00
_cell.angle_beta   90.00
_cell.angle_gamma   90.00
#
_symmetry.space_group_name_H-M   'P 1'
#
loop_
_entity.id
_entity.type
_entity.pdbx_description
1 polymer ?
#
loop_
_entity_poly.entity_id
_entity_poly.type
_entity_poly.pdbx_seq_one_letter_code
_entity_poly.pdbx_strand_id
1 'polypeptide(L)'
;VDLDLTQYTDGGWIWFDVVADTQDVTFRSGIWSTDQEPARGGKASIGITTYNKPEYCVETLQSLIDAPDVLENIDRIFVIDQGDKRVDAREEYPAIAEGLGETLQVITQPNLGGSGGFARAMLETLDRPDSDFVQLLDDDVRIEPEALRRSIVFGRFTTTPTIVGGHMFDLLDRPKLHAWAEVVDDKPFMWRNLFQERMPHDFGAQNLRQTPTLHMRMDAHYNGWWMCLIPMETVREIGLSLPAFIKWDDAEYCLRAGEAGYATVSLPGVALWHVSWLGKDDAIDWQAYFHVRNRVVAGLLHSQTPRGGTLIRHSRRVDIKHLMMMQYYPTHLRAAALRDVLSGPAHMFRSLDTAMPAARTAALRFPETTVHKDVDAILRSRKGRQVFSVPRRAERHRVKDTSSSPTGILLRVFTGVSLASHWFHTPKSVNLRTPEVEFGKGDANWWRIPRYDSVLVSAADGSGKQIYTRNRALFRKQLVESVILHRRLQRRWAKLAAQYRKALPGLVSPEAWRRVFEENK
;
A
#
# COMPACT_ATOMS: atom_id res chain seq x y z
N VAL A 1 -34.76 18.21 -17.51
CA VAL A 1 -34.81 19.09 -16.33
C VAL A 1 -33.46 19.76 -16.20
N ASP A 2 -33.43 21.10 -16.25
CA ASP A 2 -32.21 21.86 -16.03
C ASP A 2 -31.98 22.03 -14.53
N LEU A 3 -30.74 21.86 -14.10
CA LEU A 3 -30.35 21.95 -12.70
C LEU A 3 -29.37 23.14 -12.53
N ASP A 4 -29.70 24.05 -11.61
CA ASP A 4 -28.79 25.10 -11.18
C ASP A 4 -27.78 24.54 -10.17
N LEU A 5 -26.51 24.51 -10.55
CA LEU A 5 -25.41 24.01 -9.72
C LEU A 5 -24.68 25.12 -8.94
N THR A 6 -25.11 26.37 -9.01
CA THR A 6 -24.42 27.52 -8.37
C THR A 6 -24.34 27.38 -6.84
N GLN A 7 -25.27 26.66 -6.23
CA GLN A 7 -25.26 26.36 -4.79
C GLN A 7 -24.26 25.25 -4.36
N TYR A 8 -23.72 24.48 -5.32
CA TYR A 8 -22.80 23.37 -5.06
C TYR A 8 -21.34 23.85 -5.20
N THR A 9 -20.92 24.76 -4.34
CA THR A 9 -19.60 25.40 -4.42
C THR A 9 -18.45 24.45 -4.11
N ASP A 10 -18.74 23.34 -3.42
CA ASP A 10 -17.75 22.36 -2.92
C ASP A 10 -18.01 20.94 -3.47
N GLY A 11 -18.87 20.81 -4.47
CA GLY A 11 -19.33 19.55 -4.99
C GLY A 11 -20.57 19.03 -4.25
N GLY A 12 -20.92 17.78 -4.47
CA GLY A 12 -22.09 17.15 -3.87
C GLY A 12 -22.62 16.02 -4.72
N TRP A 13 -23.79 15.53 -4.35
CA TRP A 13 -24.51 14.51 -5.08
C TRP A 13 -25.89 14.97 -5.48
N ILE A 14 -26.28 14.63 -6.69
CA ILE A 14 -27.62 14.81 -7.22
C ILE A 14 -28.19 13.44 -7.53
N TRP A 15 -29.39 13.20 -7.06
CA TRP A 15 -30.15 11.97 -7.36
C TRP A 15 -31.62 12.33 -7.60
N PHE A 16 -32.33 11.44 -8.26
CA PHE A 16 -33.76 11.53 -8.45
C PHE A 16 -34.44 10.26 -7.95
N ASP A 17 -35.67 10.40 -7.53
CA ASP A 17 -36.53 9.27 -7.18
C ASP A 17 -37.60 9.12 -8.27
N VAL A 18 -37.84 7.88 -8.71
CA VAL A 18 -38.92 7.54 -9.65
C VAL A 18 -40.05 6.94 -8.86
N VAL A 19 -41.19 7.59 -8.93
CA VAL A 19 -42.41 7.15 -8.24
C VAL A 19 -43.50 6.81 -9.27
N ALA A 20 -43.95 5.56 -9.28
CA ALA A 20 -45.12 5.13 -10.05
C ALA A 20 -46.37 5.28 -9.18
N ASP A 21 -47.24 6.21 -9.52
CA ASP A 21 -48.38 6.58 -8.66
C ASP A 21 -49.66 5.80 -9.00
N THR A 22 -50.02 5.70 -10.28
CA THR A 22 -51.30 5.09 -10.68
C THR A 22 -51.24 4.07 -11.82
N GLN A 23 -50.10 3.93 -12.46
CA GLN A 23 -49.85 3.04 -13.61
C GLN A 23 -48.45 2.45 -13.56
N ASP A 24 -48.26 1.32 -14.22
CA ASP A 24 -46.93 0.75 -14.43
C ASP A 24 -46.06 1.71 -15.26
N VAL A 25 -44.90 2.05 -14.73
CA VAL A 25 -43.93 2.95 -15.34
C VAL A 25 -42.65 2.18 -15.63
N THR A 26 -42.16 2.30 -16.88
CA THR A 26 -40.84 1.76 -17.24
C THR A 26 -39.84 2.90 -17.31
N PHE A 27 -38.88 2.92 -16.38
CA PHE A 27 -37.69 3.78 -16.47
C PHE A 27 -36.63 3.08 -17.33
N ARG A 28 -36.32 3.63 -18.50
CA ARG A 28 -35.37 3.02 -19.46
C ARG A 28 -33.93 3.47 -19.23
N SER A 29 -33.71 4.78 -19.13
CA SER A 29 -32.39 5.36 -18.92
C SER A 29 -32.47 6.82 -18.47
N GLY A 30 -31.38 7.32 -17.90
CA GLY A 30 -31.20 8.74 -17.61
C GLY A 30 -29.76 9.15 -17.85
N ILE A 31 -29.57 10.34 -18.41
CA ILE A 31 -28.25 10.88 -18.73
C ILE A 31 -28.12 12.25 -18.03
N TRP A 32 -27.03 12.44 -17.33
CA TRP A 32 -26.60 13.77 -16.89
C TRP A 32 -25.76 14.39 -18.00
N SER A 33 -26.06 15.59 -18.42
CA SER A 33 -25.35 16.30 -19.48
C SER A 33 -25.08 17.75 -19.08
N THR A 34 -24.08 18.35 -19.70
CA THR A 34 -23.76 19.77 -19.57
C THR A 34 -23.51 20.36 -20.97
N ASP A 35 -23.78 21.63 -21.16
CA ASP A 35 -23.45 22.41 -22.34
C ASP A 35 -22.04 23.02 -22.28
N GLN A 36 -21.35 22.85 -21.14
CA GLN A 36 -19.98 23.31 -20.99
C GLN A 36 -19.02 22.46 -21.83
N GLU A 37 -18.10 23.12 -22.51
CA GLU A 37 -17.02 22.43 -23.20
C GLU A 37 -15.95 21.95 -22.20
N PRO A 38 -15.37 20.76 -22.41
CA PRO A 38 -14.29 20.28 -21.57
C PRO A 38 -13.05 21.18 -21.74
N ALA A 39 -12.37 21.47 -20.64
CA ALA A 39 -11.13 22.25 -20.64
C ALA A 39 -9.96 21.52 -21.32
N ARG A 40 -10.03 20.18 -21.41
CA ARG A 40 -9.06 19.30 -22.05
C ARG A 40 -9.75 18.28 -22.92
N GLY A 41 -9.11 17.90 -24.01
CA GLY A 41 -9.51 16.76 -24.84
C GLY A 41 -8.81 15.48 -24.44
N GLY A 42 -8.59 14.62 -25.42
CA GLY A 42 -7.76 13.42 -25.35
C GLY A 42 -8.39 12.22 -24.67
N LYS A 43 -7.68 11.10 -24.80
CA LYS A 43 -8.02 9.81 -24.21
C LYS A 43 -7.10 9.51 -23.05
N ALA A 44 -7.36 8.41 -22.37
CA ALA A 44 -6.46 7.86 -21.38
C ALA A 44 -5.79 6.59 -21.92
N SER A 45 -4.51 6.40 -21.61
CA SER A 45 -3.91 5.06 -21.61
C SER A 45 -4.09 4.42 -20.24
N ILE A 46 -4.41 3.13 -20.20
CA ILE A 46 -4.50 2.36 -18.96
C ILE A 46 -3.17 1.64 -18.74
N GLY A 47 -2.62 1.72 -17.54
CA GLY A 47 -1.45 0.96 -17.10
C GLY A 47 -1.81 -0.03 -16.01
N ILE A 48 -1.83 -1.32 -16.31
CA ILE A 48 -2.05 -2.41 -15.35
C ILE A 48 -0.69 -3.03 -15.02
N THR A 49 -0.32 -3.03 -13.74
CA THR A 49 0.92 -3.66 -13.30
C THR A 49 0.58 -4.99 -12.62
N THR A 50 1.10 -6.12 -13.13
CA THR A 50 0.78 -7.44 -12.58
C THR A 50 2.03 -8.25 -12.21
N TYR A 51 1.89 -9.03 -11.13
CA TYR A 51 2.88 -10.01 -10.69
C TYR A 51 2.22 -11.30 -10.20
N ASN A 52 2.20 -12.32 -11.09
CA ASN A 52 1.65 -13.65 -10.79
C ASN A 52 0.15 -13.70 -10.43
N LYS A 53 -0.64 -12.74 -10.95
CA LYS A 53 -2.09 -12.68 -10.78
C LYS A 53 -2.82 -12.50 -12.12
N PRO A 54 -2.51 -13.31 -13.15
CA PRO A 54 -3.05 -13.12 -14.47
C PRO A 54 -4.58 -13.27 -14.55
N GLU A 55 -5.19 -14.04 -13.63
CA GLU A 55 -6.63 -14.25 -13.56
C GLU A 55 -7.41 -12.94 -13.33
N TYR A 56 -6.96 -12.09 -12.43
CA TYR A 56 -7.59 -10.79 -12.18
C TYR A 56 -7.41 -9.84 -13.39
N CYS A 57 -6.21 -9.87 -13.99
CA CYS A 57 -5.90 -9.03 -15.14
C CYS A 57 -6.81 -9.36 -16.33
N VAL A 58 -6.99 -10.67 -16.62
CA VAL A 58 -7.88 -11.17 -17.68
C VAL A 58 -9.32 -10.72 -17.44
N GLU A 59 -9.83 -10.80 -16.20
CA GLU A 59 -11.18 -10.37 -15.87
C GLU A 59 -11.36 -8.85 -16.01
N THR A 60 -10.34 -8.05 -15.66
CA THR A 60 -10.35 -6.61 -15.88
C THR A 60 -10.40 -6.28 -17.37
N LEU A 61 -9.60 -6.95 -18.20
CA LEU A 61 -9.60 -6.77 -19.65
C LEU A 61 -10.95 -7.17 -20.27
N GLN A 62 -11.55 -8.28 -19.84
CA GLN A 62 -12.87 -8.71 -20.30
C GLN A 62 -13.94 -7.69 -19.94
N SER A 63 -13.91 -7.14 -18.72
CA SER A 63 -14.89 -6.12 -18.32
C SER A 63 -14.82 -4.84 -19.17
N LEU A 64 -13.64 -4.52 -19.73
CA LEU A 64 -13.47 -3.41 -20.66
C LEU A 64 -14.04 -3.74 -22.06
N ILE A 65 -13.88 -4.97 -22.54
CA ILE A 65 -14.50 -5.43 -23.80
C ILE A 65 -16.02 -5.31 -23.71
N ASP A 66 -16.59 -5.68 -22.56
CA ASP A 66 -18.04 -5.64 -22.31
C ASP A 66 -18.60 -4.20 -22.15
N ALA A 67 -17.72 -3.19 -22.16
CA ALA A 67 -18.08 -1.77 -22.02
C ALA A 67 -17.51 -0.90 -23.17
N PRO A 68 -18.01 -1.06 -24.40
CA PRO A 68 -17.46 -0.38 -25.58
C PRO A 68 -17.51 1.16 -25.49
N ASP A 69 -18.51 1.72 -24.84
CA ASP A 69 -18.63 3.17 -24.59
C ASP A 69 -17.54 3.71 -23.67
N VAL A 70 -16.97 2.88 -22.79
CA VAL A 70 -15.80 3.21 -21.98
C VAL A 70 -14.53 3.14 -22.83
N LEU A 71 -14.40 2.09 -23.67
CA LEU A 71 -13.25 1.90 -24.56
C LEU A 71 -13.06 3.06 -25.54
N GLU A 72 -14.10 3.74 -25.95
CA GLU A 72 -14.01 4.96 -26.80
C GLU A 72 -13.14 6.04 -26.17
N ASN A 73 -13.02 6.06 -24.84
CA ASN A 73 -12.20 7.01 -24.07
C ASN A 73 -10.79 6.51 -23.81
N ILE A 74 -10.45 5.30 -24.26
CA ILE A 74 -9.16 4.67 -24.05
C ILE A 74 -8.34 4.69 -25.33
N ASP A 75 -7.09 5.10 -25.26
CA ASP A 75 -6.12 5.04 -26.37
C ASP A 75 -5.39 3.69 -26.40
N ARG A 76 -4.80 3.31 -25.25
CA ARG A 76 -4.03 2.07 -25.10
C ARG A 76 -4.29 1.43 -23.74
N ILE A 77 -4.08 0.12 -23.67
CA ILE A 77 -4.05 -0.66 -22.44
C ILE A 77 -2.69 -1.35 -22.39
N PHE A 78 -1.83 -0.89 -21.51
CA PHE A 78 -0.53 -1.47 -21.23
C PHE A 78 -0.64 -2.43 -20.06
N VAL A 79 -0.43 -3.72 -20.29
CA VAL A 79 -0.30 -4.72 -19.24
C VAL A 79 1.17 -4.97 -19.00
N ILE A 80 1.69 -4.49 -17.87
CA ILE A 80 3.09 -4.67 -17.50
C ILE A 80 3.21 -5.94 -16.66
N ASP A 81 3.53 -7.03 -17.33
CA ASP A 81 3.59 -8.36 -16.76
C ASP A 81 5.01 -8.68 -16.26
N GLN A 82 5.16 -8.75 -14.96
CA GLN A 82 6.42 -8.95 -14.24
C GLN A 82 6.55 -10.35 -13.65
N GLY A 83 5.58 -11.24 -13.89
CA GLY A 83 5.47 -12.55 -13.25
C GLY A 83 5.94 -13.72 -14.11
N ASP A 84 6.06 -14.88 -13.47
CA ASP A 84 6.28 -16.17 -14.12
C ASP A 84 4.97 -16.75 -14.65
N LYS A 85 3.84 -16.44 -13.99
CA LYS A 85 2.49 -16.75 -14.45
C LYS A 85 2.04 -15.64 -15.38
N ARG A 86 2.12 -15.91 -16.67
CA ARG A 86 1.91 -14.90 -17.71
C ARG A 86 0.44 -14.68 -18.00
N VAL A 87 0.08 -13.41 -18.28
CA VAL A 87 -1.26 -13.04 -18.75
C VAL A 87 -1.54 -13.62 -20.13
N ASP A 88 -0.56 -13.56 -21.03
CA ASP A 88 -0.66 -14.10 -22.41
C ASP A 88 -0.66 -15.63 -22.50
N ALA A 89 -0.37 -16.33 -21.40
CA ALA A 89 -0.48 -17.79 -21.29
C ALA A 89 -1.85 -18.27 -20.78
N ARG A 90 -2.78 -17.35 -20.48
CA ARG A 90 -4.13 -17.71 -20.03
C ARG A 90 -4.98 -18.22 -21.19
N GLU A 91 -5.88 -19.16 -20.89
CA GLU A 91 -6.79 -19.75 -21.87
C GLU A 91 -7.72 -18.70 -22.50
N GLU A 92 -8.10 -17.69 -21.73
CA GLU A 92 -9.00 -16.62 -22.14
C GLU A 92 -8.30 -15.55 -23.02
N TYR A 93 -6.96 -15.48 -22.96
CA TYR A 93 -6.19 -14.40 -23.57
C TYR A 93 -6.38 -14.23 -25.09
N PRO A 94 -6.44 -15.30 -25.92
CA PRO A 94 -6.63 -15.13 -27.36
C PRO A 94 -7.91 -14.38 -27.74
N ALA A 95 -9.02 -14.64 -27.05
CA ALA A 95 -10.29 -13.94 -27.28
C ALA A 95 -10.20 -12.47 -26.80
N ILE A 96 -9.51 -12.21 -25.70
CA ILE A 96 -9.26 -10.85 -25.19
C ILE A 96 -8.39 -10.06 -26.16
N ALA A 97 -7.33 -10.67 -26.69
CA ALA A 97 -6.43 -10.02 -27.64
C ALA A 97 -7.15 -9.71 -28.96
N GLU A 98 -8.05 -10.59 -29.43
CA GLU A 98 -8.91 -10.34 -30.58
C GLU A 98 -9.89 -9.18 -30.30
N GLY A 99 -10.56 -9.21 -29.15
CA GLY A 99 -11.58 -8.20 -28.78
C GLY A 99 -11.01 -6.80 -28.59
N LEU A 100 -9.79 -6.66 -28.04
CA LEU A 100 -9.13 -5.37 -27.83
C LEU A 100 -8.22 -4.94 -28.99
N GLY A 101 -7.81 -5.89 -29.83
CA GLY A 101 -6.97 -5.64 -31.01
C GLY A 101 -5.71 -4.82 -30.68
N GLU A 102 -5.44 -3.79 -31.46
CA GLU A 102 -4.28 -2.93 -31.28
C GLU A 102 -4.32 -2.08 -30.00
N THR A 103 -5.47 -1.96 -29.34
CA THR A 103 -5.59 -1.21 -28.08
C THR A 103 -4.83 -1.89 -26.95
N LEU A 104 -4.68 -3.23 -26.97
CA LEU A 104 -3.96 -3.99 -25.95
C LEU A 104 -2.49 -4.16 -26.31
N GLN A 105 -1.62 -3.89 -25.35
CA GLN A 105 -0.20 -4.22 -25.42
C GLN A 105 0.27 -4.86 -24.10
N VAL A 106 0.70 -6.13 -24.16
CA VAL A 106 1.33 -6.82 -23.03
C VAL A 106 2.84 -6.63 -23.12
N ILE A 107 3.43 -6.11 -22.06
CA ILE A 107 4.86 -5.83 -21.94
C ILE A 107 5.46 -6.69 -20.83
N THR A 108 6.35 -7.59 -21.20
CA THR A 108 7.09 -8.42 -20.25
C THR A 108 8.32 -7.70 -19.75
N GLN A 109 8.52 -7.71 -18.44
CA GLN A 109 9.76 -7.24 -17.82
C GLN A 109 10.04 -7.99 -16.52
N PRO A 110 11.27 -7.98 -15.99
CA PRO A 110 11.58 -8.48 -14.66
C PRO A 110 10.77 -7.78 -13.57
N ASN A 111 10.66 -8.40 -12.41
CA ASN A 111 9.95 -7.81 -11.28
C ASN A 111 10.71 -6.61 -10.71
N LEU A 112 10.32 -5.42 -11.12
CA LEU A 112 10.79 -4.12 -10.62
C LEU A 112 9.79 -3.50 -9.62
N GLY A 113 8.83 -4.30 -9.16
CA GLY A 113 7.76 -3.91 -8.24
C GLY A 113 6.68 -3.06 -8.87
N GLY A 114 5.72 -2.62 -8.05
CA GLY A 114 4.65 -1.71 -8.49
C GLY A 114 5.19 -0.43 -9.09
N SER A 115 6.19 0.19 -8.42
CA SER A 115 6.77 1.45 -8.92
C SER A 115 7.43 1.30 -10.30
N GLY A 116 8.09 0.16 -10.57
CA GLY A 116 8.69 -0.12 -11.87
C GLY A 116 7.68 -0.40 -12.96
N GLY A 117 6.61 -1.14 -12.63
CA GLY A 117 5.52 -1.40 -13.56
C GLY A 117 4.75 -0.12 -13.92
N PHE A 118 4.40 0.68 -12.93
CA PHE A 118 3.71 1.96 -13.17
C PHE A 118 4.61 2.99 -13.87
N ALA A 119 5.91 3.03 -13.54
CA ALA A 119 6.86 3.86 -14.30
C ALA A 119 6.93 3.44 -15.78
N ARG A 120 6.85 2.13 -16.08
CA ARG A 120 6.78 1.62 -17.45
C ARG A 120 5.51 2.09 -18.15
N ALA A 121 4.35 1.96 -17.53
CA ALA A 121 3.09 2.43 -18.10
C ALA A 121 3.10 3.94 -18.37
N MET A 122 3.60 4.76 -17.43
CA MET A 122 3.78 6.19 -17.64
C MET A 122 4.72 6.48 -18.82
N LEU A 123 5.83 5.74 -18.94
CA LEU A 123 6.83 5.92 -20.00
C LEU A 123 6.24 5.60 -21.38
N GLU A 124 5.54 4.47 -21.50
CA GLU A 124 4.88 4.08 -22.77
C GLU A 124 3.79 5.10 -23.17
N THR A 125 3.08 5.66 -22.18
CA THR A 125 2.07 6.70 -22.42
C THR A 125 2.69 8.02 -22.87
N LEU A 126 3.93 8.37 -22.45
CA LEU A 126 4.62 9.58 -22.92
C LEU A 126 4.83 9.62 -24.44
N ASP A 127 4.95 8.46 -25.06
CA ASP A 127 5.15 8.29 -26.50
C ASP A 127 3.81 8.23 -27.27
N ARG A 128 2.65 8.48 -26.59
CA ARG A 128 1.29 8.44 -27.16
C ARG A 128 0.73 9.87 -27.28
N PRO A 129 0.62 10.42 -28.50
CA PRO A 129 0.11 11.78 -28.71
C PRO A 129 -1.38 11.94 -28.37
N ASP A 130 -2.17 10.86 -28.49
CA ASP A 130 -3.61 10.87 -28.26
C ASP A 130 -3.99 10.66 -26.79
N SER A 131 -2.99 10.35 -25.92
CA SER A 131 -3.19 10.15 -24.48
C SER A 131 -2.89 11.43 -23.70
N ASP A 132 -3.92 12.07 -23.20
CA ASP A 132 -3.80 13.22 -22.28
C ASP A 132 -3.74 12.75 -20.81
N PHE A 133 -4.05 11.48 -20.55
CA PHE A 133 -4.03 10.90 -19.22
C PHE A 133 -3.41 9.51 -19.24
N VAL A 134 -2.81 9.11 -18.10
CA VAL A 134 -2.54 7.71 -17.77
C VAL A 134 -3.38 7.30 -16.58
N GLN A 135 -4.14 6.22 -16.74
CA GLN A 135 -4.93 5.59 -15.68
C GLN A 135 -4.17 4.40 -15.13
N LEU A 136 -3.63 4.52 -13.92
CA LEU A 136 -2.94 3.42 -13.25
C LEU A 136 -3.96 2.53 -12.55
N LEU A 137 -3.78 1.21 -12.67
CA LEU A 137 -4.59 0.17 -12.04
C LEU A 137 -3.68 -0.92 -11.45
N ASP A 138 -4.01 -1.39 -10.24
CA ASP A 138 -3.39 -2.59 -9.65
C ASP A 138 -3.98 -3.86 -10.30
N ASP A 139 -3.34 -5.03 -10.12
CA ASP A 139 -3.80 -6.27 -10.72
C ASP A 139 -4.92 -6.96 -9.93
N ASP A 140 -4.89 -6.93 -8.59
CA ASP A 140 -5.83 -7.66 -7.72
C ASP A 140 -7.11 -6.86 -7.39
N VAL A 141 -7.69 -6.27 -8.42
CA VAL A 141 -8.88 -5.42 -8.36
C VAL A 141 -10.05 -5.98 -9.17
N ARG A 142 -11.23 -5.51 -8.84
CA ARG A 142 -12.46 -5.62 -9.65
C ARG A 142 -12.93 -4.21 -9.94
N ILE A 143 -13.06 -3.86 -11.19
CA ILE A 143 -13.50 -2.54 -11.61
C ILE A 143 -14.96 -2.54 -12.04
N GLU A 144 -15.60 -1.38 -11.93
CA GLU A 144 -16.76 -1.00 -12.72
C GLU A 144 -16.24 -0.10 -13.85
N PRO A 145 -16.35 -0.50 -15.12
CA PRO A 145 -15.79 0.30 -16.22
C PRO A 145 -16.25 1.75 -16.25
N GLU A 146 -17.49 2.01 -15.85
CA GLU A 146 -18.03 3.36 -15.72
C GLU A 146 -17.22 4.25 -14.75
N ALA A 147 -16.56 3.68 -13.74
CA ALA A 147 -15.68 4.43 -12.85
C ALA A 147 -14.48 5.02 -13.59
N LEU A 148 -13.93 4.31 -14.57
CA LEU A 148 -12.86 4.81 -15.43
C LEU A 148 -13.35 5.98 -16.29
N ARG A 149 -14.51 5.82 -16.93
CA ARG A 149 -15.12 6.90 -17.73
C ARG A 149 -15.34 8.14 -16.89
N ARG A 150 -15.87 8.00 -15.67
CA ARG A 150 -16.08 9.13 -14.74
C ARG A 150 -14.79 9.84 -14.37
N SER A 151 -13.72 9.09 -14.09
CA SER A 151 -12.43 9.71 -13.79
C SER A 151 -11.88 10.52 -14.96
N ILE A 152 -11.97 9.99 -16.19
CA ILE A 152 -11.50 10.64 -17.41
C ILE A 152 -12.34 11.88 -17.71
N VAL A 153 -13.67 11.76 -17.68
CA VAL A 153 -14.58 12.88 -17.90
C VAL A 153 -14.33 13.99 -16.89
N PHE A 154 -14.22 13.65 -15.60
CA PHE A 154 -13.88 14.65 -14.57
C PHE A 154 -12.54 15.33 -14.87
N GLY A 155 -11.49 14.57 -15.21
CA GLY A 155 -10.19 15.12 -15.57
C GLY A 155 -10.23 16.08 -16.76
N ARG A 156 -11.09 15.81 -17.76
CA ARG A 156 -11.30 16.72 -18.91
C ARG A 156 -11.94 18.05 -18.54
N PHE A 157 -12.83 18.06 -17.53
CA PHE A 157 -13.55 19.26 -17.12
C PHE A 157 -12.85 20.06 -16.01
N THR A 158 -11.75 19.57 -15.43
CA THR A 158 -10.98 20.35 -14.45
C THR A 158 -10.28 21.52 -15.13
N THR A 159 -10.34 22.71 -14.53
CA THR A 159 -9.70 23.93 -15.08
C THR A 159 -8.17 23.86 -14.97
N THR A 160 -7.63 23.15 -13.98
CA THR A 160 -6.21 22.86 -13.81
C THR A 160 -5.99 21.35 -13.88
N PRO A 161 -4.83 20.86 -14.39
CA PRO A 161 -4.55 19.44 -14.37
C PRO A 161 -4.65 18.89 -12.95
N THR A 162 -5.47 17.85 -12.77
CA THR A 162 -5.81 17.31 -11.46
C THR A 162 -5.65 15.79 -11.47
N ILE A 163 -4.95 15.25 -10.49
CA ILE A 163 -4.86 13.79 -10.26
C ILE A 163 -6.18 13.34 -9.65
N VAL A 164 -6.81 12.31 -10.25
CA VAL A 164 -8.12 11.80 -9.80
C VAL A 164 -7.97 10.41 -9.22
N GLY A 165 -8.21 10.30 -7.92
CA GLY A 165 -8.14 9.04 -7.18
C GLY A 165 -9.48 8.36 -7.03
N GLY A 166 -9.46 7.02 -7.13
CA GLY A 166 -10.61 6.16 -6.90
C GLY A 166 -10.71 5.67 -5.45
N HIS A 167 -11.94 5.48 -5.00
CA HIS A 167 -12.24 4.86 -3.71
C HIS A 167 -11.94 3.35 -3.75
N MET A 168 -11.38 2.80 -2.68
CA MET A 168 -11.07 1.39 -2.55
C MET A 168 -12.02 0.70 -1.58
N PHE A 169 -12.84 -0.20 -2.12
CA PHE A 169 -13.71 -1.09 -1.37
C PHE A 169 -13.03 -2.44 -1.11
N ASP A 170 -13.47 -3.15 -0.08
CA ASP A 170 -13.01 -4.51 0.20
C ASP A 170 -13.67 -5.51 -0.74
N LEU A 171 -12.88 -6.29 -1.48
CA LEU A 171 -13.39 -7.30 -2.42
C LEU A 171 -14.13 -8.44 -1.71
N LEU A 172 -13.75 -8.77 -0.48
CA LEU A 172 -14.34 -9.86 0.31
C LEU A 172 -15.54 -9.40 1.14
N ASP A 173 -15.65 -8.09 1.40
CA ASP A 173 -16.77 -7.46 2.12
C ASP A 173 -17.19 -6.20 1.37
N ARG A 174 -17.81 -6.40 0.20
CA ARG A 174 -18.04 -5.39 -0.83
C ARG A 174 -18.71 -4.08 -0.39
N PRO A 175 -19.61 -4.03 0.60
CA PRO A 175 -20.16 -2.78 1.09
C PRO A 175 -19.18 -1.89 1.84
N LYS A 176 -18.01 -2.42 2.23
CA LYS A 176 -17.03 -1.68 3.05
C LYS A 176 -16.06 -0.86 2.22
N LEU A 177 -16.17 0.44 2.34
CA LEU A 177 -15.17 1.40 1.87
C LEU A 177 -13.96 1.35 2.81
N HIS A 178 -12.81 0.95 2.27
CA HIS A 178 -11.59 0.70 3.04
C HIS A 178 -10.62 1.88 3.03
N ALA A 179 -10.42 2.49 1.86
CA ALA A 179 -9.53 3.64 1.71
C ALA A 179 -10.05 4.66 0.70
N TRP A 180 -9.89 5.94 1.03
CA TRP A 180 -10.21 7.09 0.21
C TRP A 180 -9.61 8.35 0.83
N ALA A 181 -9.33 9.38 0.04
CA ALA A 181 -8.85 10.69 0.51
C ALA A 181 -7.69 10.54 1.52
N GLU A 182 -6.57 9.98 1.07
CA GLU A 182 -5.44 9.71 1.94
C GLU A 182 -4.53 10.92 2.09
N VAL A 183 -3.96 11.07 3.27
CA VAL A 183 -3.07 12.17 3.64
C VAL A 183 -1.80 11.66 4.32
N VAL A 184 -0.73 12.43 4.22
CA VAL A 184 0.51 12.20 4.96
C VAL A 184 0.58 13.21 6.10
N ASP A 185 0.64 12.73 7.35
CA ASP A 185 0.79 13.58 8.52
C ASP A 185 2.20 14.21 8.57
N ASP A 186 2.30 15.52 8.64
CA ASP A 186 3.55 16.27 8.60
C ASP A 186 4.57 15.85 9.68
N LYS A 187 4.10 15.61 10.91
CA LYS A 187 5.00 15.34 12.04
C LYS A 187 5.56 13.92 12.03
N PRO A 188 4.73 12.84 12.08
CA PRO A 188 5.26 11.49 12.00
C PRO A 188 5.69 11.13 10.57
N PHE A 189 5.26 11.89 9.56
CA PHE A 189 5.39 11.60 8.15
C PHE A 189 4.86 10.20 7.85
N MET A 190 3.58 10.00 8.14
CA MET A 190 2.89 8.71 8.02
C MET A 190 1.55 8.91 7.31
N TRP A 191 1.25 8.04 6.39
CA TRP A 191 -0.02 8.05 5.68
C TRP A 191 -1.17 7.56 6.55
N ARG A 192 -2.35 8.07 6.28
CA ARG A 192 -3.64 7.64 6.86
C ARG A 192 -4.80 8.13 6.00
N ASN A 193 -5.97 7.55 6.18
CA ASN A 193 -7.19 8.14 5.66
C ASN A 193 -7.45 9.52 6.32
N LEU A 194 -8.03 10.46 5.59
CA LEU A 194 -8.36 11.80 6.10
C LEU A 194 -9.30 11.69 7.32
N PHE A 195 -10.30 10.83 7.25
CA PHE A 195 -11.23 10.52 8.35
C PHE A 195 -10.99 9.13 8.91
N GLN A 196 -9.81 8.89 9.45
CA GLN A 196 -9.37 7.59 9.96
C GLN A 196 -10.34 6.96 10.98
N GLU A 197 -10.98 7.78 11.81
CA GLU A 197 -11.93 7.33 12.83
C GLU A 197 -13.27 6.82 12.26
N ARG A 198 -13.55 7.08 10.99
CA ARG A 198 -14.76 6.65 10.27
C ARG A 198 -14.51 5.49 9.30
N MET A 199 -13.31 4.95 9.32
CA MET A 199 -12.92 3.87 8.42
C MET A 199 -12.75 2.54 9.16
N PRO A 200 -13.13 1.43 8.54
CA PRO A 200 -13.86 1.32 7.28
C PRO A 200 -15.32 1.79 7.40
N HIS A 201 -15.85 2.46 6.36
CA HIS A 201 -17.26 2.82 6.29
C HIS A 201 -18.07 1.67 5.66
N ASP A 202 -19.18 1.31 6.27
CA ASP A 202 -20.06 0.22 5.82
C ASP A 202 -21.34 0.79 5.18
N PHE A 203 -21.42 0.76 3.85
CA PHE A 203 -22.58 1.21 3.09
C PHE A 203 -23.81 0.30 3.27
N GLY A 204 -23.62 -0.93 3.74
CA GLY A 204 -24.72 -1.82 4.11
C GLY A 204 -25.42 -1.39 5.40
N ALA A 205 -24.67 -0.75 6.31
CA ALA A 205 -25.21 -0.20 7.55
C ALA A 205 -25.70 1.25 7.39
N GLN A 206 -24.99 2.07 6.60
CA GLN A 206 -25.32 3.48 6.36
C GLN A 206 -25.03 3.83 4.90
N ASN A 207 -26.08 4.00 4.10
CA ASN A 207 -25.96 4.27 2.68
C ASN A 207 -25.42 5.68 2.37
N LEU A 208 -25.13 5.95 1.10
CA LEU A 208 -24.54 7.22 0.66
C LEU A 208 -25.40 8.43 1.05
N ARG A 209 -26.73 8.39 0.86
CA ARG A 209 -27.63 9.50 1.23
C ARG A 209 -27.57 9.87 2.72
N GLN A 210 -27.27 8.89 3.57
CA GLN A 210 -27.17 9.06 5.03
C GLN A 210 -25.76 9.42 5.50
N THR A 211 -24.81 9.61 4.57
CA THR A 211 -23.39 9.84 4.89
C THR A 211 -22.89 11.17 4.33
N PRO A 212 -23.25 12.32 4.92
CA PRO A 212 -22.94 13.65 4.39
C PRO A 212 -21.43 13.89 4.16
N THR A 213 -20.56 13.25 4.93
CA THR A 213 -19.11 13.36 4.76
C THR A 213 -18.59 12.78 3.44
N LEU A 214 -19.36 11.90 2.79
CA LEU A 214 -19.04 11.37 1.45
C LEU A 214 -19.68 12.19 0.32
N HIS A 215 -20.40 13.28 0.65
CA HIS A 215 -20.98 14.20 -0.33
C HIS A 215 -20.03 15.33 -0.72
N MET A 216 -18.98 15.54 0.06
CA MET A 216 -18.05 16.65 -0.11
C MET A 216 -16.93 16.27 -1.06
N ARG A 217 -16.40 17.23 -1.81
CA ARG A 217 -15.11 17.10 -2.48
C ARG A 217 -14.01 16.89 -1.43
N MET A 218 -13.12 15.95 -1.68
CA MET A 218 -11.99 15.67 -0.80
C MET A 218 -10.69 15.91 -1.55
N ASP A 219 -9.98 16.96 -1.15
CA ASP A 219 -8.61 17.21 -1.57
C ASP A 219 -7.69 16.32 -0.72
N ALA A 220 -7.07 15.36 -1.37
CA ALA A 220 -6.17 14.40 -0.74
C ALA A 220 -4.71 14.84 -0.91
N HIS A 221 -3.80 14.38 -0.03
CA HIS A 221 -2.38 14.52 -0.31
C HIS A 221 -1.93 13.54 -1.39
N TYR A 222 -2.57 12.36 -1.45
CA TYR A 222 -2.29 11.35 -2.47
C TYR A 222 -3.47 10.39 -2.62
N ASN A 223 -3.44 9.61 -3.67
CA ASN A 223 -4.28 8.44 -3.87
C ASN A 223 -3.41 7.24 -4.21
N GLY A 224 -3.75 6.08 -3.64
CA GLY A 224 -3.08 4.83 -4.00
C GLY A 224 -3.32 4.45 -5.46
N TRP A 225 -2.34 3.80 -6.06
CA TRP A 225 -2.37 3.45 -7.47
C TRP A 225 -3.19 2.19 -7.78
N TRP A 226 -4.07 1.79 -6.86
CA TRP A 226 -5.11 0.82 -7.20
C TRP A 226 -6.06 1.33 -8.29
N MET A 227 -6.33 2.65 -8.32
CA MET A 227 -7.03 3.38 -9.39
C MET A 227 -6.67 4.86 -9.29
N CYS A 228 -5.85 5.35 -10.21
CA CYS A 228 -5.39 6.73 -10.19
C CYS A 228 -5.21 7.27 -11.61
N LEU A 229 -5.98 8.29 -11.98
CA LEU A 229 -5.84 9.01 -13.24
C LEU A 229 -4.86 10.17 -13.06
N ILE A 230 -3.82 10.20 -13.87
CA ILE A 230 -2.78 11.23 -13.83
C ILE A 230 -2.74 11.95 -15.18
N PRO A 231 -2.85 13.29 -15.21
CA PRO A 231 -2.66 14.06 -16.44
C PRO A 231 -1.23 13.89 -16.98
N MET A 232 -1.08 13.69 -18.29
CA MET A 232 0.24 13.55 -18.90
C MET A 232 1.09 14.81 -18.83
N GLU A 233 0.45 15.97 -18.69
CA GLU A 233 1.12 17.23 -18.38
C GLU A 233 1.90 17.13 -17.07
N THR A 234 1.29 16.58 -16.03
CA THR A 234 1.95 16.31 -14.74
C THR A 234 3.14 15.36 -14.92
N VAL A 235 2.96 14.26 -15.66
CA VAL A 235 4.04 13.29 -15.91
C VAL A 235 5.22 13.94 -16.65
N ARG A 236 4.96 14.78 -17.64
CA ARG A 236 6.01 15.50 -18.39
C ARG A 236 6.79 16.47 -17.51
N GLU A 237 6.12 17.16 -16.58
CA GLU A 237 6.76 18.15 -15.71
C GLU A 237 7.53 17.52 -14.56
N ILE A 238 6.90 16.61 -13.81
CA ILE A 238 7.52 16.09 -12.58
C ILE A 238 8.24 14.74 -12.76
N GLY A 239 8.14 14.12 -13.94
CA GLY A 239 8.75 12.82 -14.26
C GLY A 239 7.92 11.62 -13.80
N LEU A 240 8.54 10.45 -13.85
CA LEU A 240 7.94 9.15 -13.56
C LEU A 240 7.95 8.83 -12.06
N SER A 241 7.51 7.60 -11.71
CA SER A 241 7.60 7.08 -10.35
C SER A 241 9.03 7.09 -9.81
N LEU A 242 9.17 7.31 -8.52
CA LEU A 242 10.44 7.07 -7.81
C LEU A 242 10.76 5.56 -7.84
N PRO A 243 12.03 5.11 -8.00
CA PRO A 243 12.39 3.68 -7.99
C PRO A 243 12.28 3.07 -6.59
N ALA A 244 11.04 3.05 -6.10
CA ALA A 244 10.67 2.63 -4.75
C ALA A 244 10.46 1.12 -4.61
N PHE A 245 10.31 0.38 -5.70
CA PHE A 245 9.87 -0.99 -5.80
C PHE A 245 8.40 -1.16 -5.35
N ILE A 246 8.09 -0.92 -4.09
CA ILE A 246 6.74 -1.00 -3.52
C ILE A 246 6.62 -0.09 -2.30
N LYS A 247 5.43 0.42 -2.02
CA LYS A 247 5.07 1.30 -0.90
C LYS A 247 5.69 2.69 -1.01
N TRP A 248 4.90 3.70 -0.77
CA TRP A 248 5.28 5.12 -0.82
C TRP A 248 5.55 5.69 -2.21
N ASP A 249 5.51 4.91 -3.26
CA ASP A 249 5.62 5.35 -4.65
C ASP A 249 4.49 6.30 -5.03
N ASP A 250 3.26 5.90 -4.75
CA ASP A 250 2.03 6.67 -4.90
C ASP A 250 2.03 7.96 -4.05
N ALA A 251 2.32 7.83 -2.76
CA ALA A 251 2.32 8.97 -1.85
C ALA A 251 3.44 9.96 -2.19
N GLU A 252 4.65 9.50 -2.52
CA GLU A 252 5.75 10.38 -2.94
C GLU A 252 5.41 11.13 -4.22
N TYR A 253 4.87 10.41 -5.22
CA TYR A 253 4.49 11.00 -6.51
C TYR A 253 3.48 12.13 -6.35
N CYS A 254 2.39 11.90 -5.61
CA CYS A 254 1.35 12.90 -5.41
C CYS A 254 1.82 14.07 -4.52
N LEU A 255 2.70 13.84 -3.53
CA LEU A 255 3.32 14.93 -2.76
C LEU A 255 4.17 15.83 -3.67
N ARG A 256 4.96 15.23 -4.55
CA ARG A 256 5.77 15.94 -5.55
C ARG A 256 4.90 16.70 -6.54
N ALA A 257 3.78 16.10 -6.99
CA ALA A 257 2.78 16.77 -7.82
C ALA A 257 2.16 17.97 -7.10
N GLY A 258 1.79 17.83 -5.83
CA GLY A 258 1.27 18.93 -5.01
C GLY A 258 2.28 20.07 -4.82
N GLU A 259 3.57 19.77 -4.67
CA GLU A 259 4.65 20.78 -4.63
C GLU A 259 4.81 21.53 -5.97
N ALA A 260 4.47 20.88 -7.10
CA ALA A 260 4.44 21.49 -8.42
C ALA A 260 3.11 22.23 -8.73
N GLY A 261 2.13 22.19 -7.82
CA GLY A 261 0.84 22.88 -7.98
C GLY A 261 -0.29 22.01 -8.52
N TYR A 262 -0.08 20.71 -8.69
CA TYR A 262 -1.11 19.76 -9.15
C TYR A 262 -1.89 19.18 -7.96
N ALA A 263 -3.20 19.40 -7.94
CA ALA A 263 -4.06 18.87 -6.91
C ALA A 263 -4.32 17.36 -7.09
N THR A 264 -4.52 16.65 -5.98
CA THR A 264 -5.06 15.30 -5.97
C THR A 264 -6.43 15.32 -5.31
N VAL A 265 -7.44 14.80 -6.00
CA VAL A 265 -8.80 14.66 -5.45
C VAL A 265 -9.20 13.19 -5.37
N SER A 266 -9.92 12.82 -4.32
CA SER A 266 -10.58 11.53 -4.22
C SER A 266 -12.03 11.72 -4.65
N LEU A 267 -12.39 11.17 -5.83
CA LEU A 267 -13.66 11.47 -6.47
C LEU A 267 -14.72 10.45 -6.10
N PRO A 268 -15.83 10.86 -5.44
CA PRO A 268 -16.95 9.97 -5.22
C PRO A 268 -17.54 9.43 -6.54
N GLY A 269 -17.92 8.13 -6.54
CA GLY A 269 -18.42 7.45 -7.74
C GLY A 269 -17.34 6.95 -8.69
N VAL A 270 -16.06 7.23 -8.43
CA VAL A 270 -14.91 6.54 -9.01
C VAL A 270 -14.42 5.55 -7.96
N ALA A 271 -14.58 4.25 -8.21
CA ALA A 271 -14.34 3.24 -7.20
C ALA A 271 -14.04 1.87 -7.82
N LEU A 272 -13.40 1.03 -7.03
CA LEU A 272 -13.16 -0.38 -7.33
C LEU A 272 -13.17 -1.21 -6.05
N TRP A 273 -13.16 -2.55 -6.21
CA TRP A 273 -12.93 -3.51 -5.14
C TRP A 273 -11.52 -4.08 -5.25
N HIS A 274 -10.82 -4.09 -4.13
CA HIS A 274 -9.45 -4.60 -4.01
C HIS A 274 -9.38 -5.70 -2.96
N VAL A 275 -8.46 -6.65 -3.13
CA VAL A 275 -8.19 -7.70 -2.13
C VAL A 275 -7.82 -7.06 -0.79
N SER A 276 -8.51 -7.50 0.28
CA SER A 276 -8.35 -6.91 1.62
C SER A 276 -6.91 -6.93 2.13
N TRP A 277 -6.51 -5.83 2.79
CA TRP A 277 -5.21 -5.73 3.47
C TRP A 277 -5.19 -6.42 4.84
N LEU A 278 -6.35 -6.82 5.37
CA LEU A 278 -6.46 -7.42 6.72
C LEU A 278 -5.68 -8.75 6.85
N GLY A 279 -5.54 -9.49 5.78
CA GLY A 279 -4.77 -10.74 5.72
C GLY A 279 -3.27 -10.54 5.47
N LYS A 280 -2.76 -9.32 5.36
CA LYS A 280 -1.36 -9.03 5.04
C LYS A 280 -0.55 -8.70 6.31
N ASP A 281 0.69 -9.21 6.36
CA ASP A 281 1.66 -8.98 7.45
C ASP A 281 2.81 -8.04 7.01
N ASP A 282 2.53 -7.09 6.13
CA ASP A 282 3.48 -6.20 5.45
C ASP A 282 4.52 -5.54 6.38
N ALA A 283 4.12 -5.24 7.62
CA ALA A 283 4.99 -4.60 8.60
C ALA A 283 6.06 -5.54 9.19
N ILE A 284 5.89 -6.85 9.05
CA ILE A 284 6.77 -7.85 9.67
C ILE A 284 7.37 -8.85 8.68
N ASP A 285 6.96 -8.77 7.41
CA ASP A 285 7.50 -9.55 6.31
C ASP A 285 8.64 -8.80 5.58
N TRP A 286 9.00 -9.26 4.37
CA TRP A 286 10.03 -8.67 3.54
C TRP A 286 9.75 -7.19 3.17
N GLN A 287 8.49 -6.75 3.18
CA GLN A 287 8.08 -5.39 2.87
C GLN A 287 8.50 -4.38 3.96
N ALA A 288 8.82 -4.86 5.18
CA ALA A 288 9.32 -4.00 6.26
C ALA A 288 10.56 -3.17 5.86
N TYR A 289 11.39 -3.68 4.94
CA TYR A 289 12.50 -2.93 4.35
C TYR A 289 12.01 -1.71 3.58
N PHE A 290 11.07 -1.92 2.66
CA PHE A 290 10.56 -0.87 1.78
C PHE A 290 9.75 0.18 2.54
N HIS A 291 8.92 -0.23 3.49
CA HIS A 291 8.18 0.68 4.36
C HIS A 291 9.08 1.71 5.06
N VAL A 292 10.24 1.29 5.56
CA VAL A 292 11.17 2.21 6.24
C VAL A 292 11.98 3.02 5.24
N ARG A 293 12.58 2.35 4.24
CA ARG A 293 13.41 3.01 3.24
C ARG A 293 12.64 4.15 2.58
N ASN A 294 11.49 3.81 2.01
CA ASN A 294 10.75 4.74 1.17
C ASN A 294 10.10 5.85 1.99
N ARG A 295 9.57 5.54 3.18
CA ARG A 295 9.08 6.58 4.09
C ARG A 295 10.17 7.59 4.49
N VAL A 296 11.40 7.12 4.77
CA VAL A 296 12.50 8.02 5.11
C VAL A 296 12.95 8.82 3.89
N VAL A 297 12.99 8.21 2.70
CA VAL A 297 13.29 8.89 1.44
C VAL A 297 12.25 9.97 1.14
N ALA A 298 10.96 9.63 1.18
CA ALA A 298 9.88 10.60 0.99
C ALA A 298 9.96 11.74 2.03
N GLY A 299 10.26 11.41 3.30
CA GLY A 299 10.48 12.43 4.32
C GLY A 299 11.72 13.32 4.08
N LEU A 300 12.79 12.79 3.48
CA LEU A 300 13.97 13.58 3.09
C LEU A 300 13.67 14.52 1.91
N LEU A 301 12.77 14.11 1.02
CA LEU A 301 12.35 14.89 -0.13
C LEU A 301 11.37 16.00 0.27
N HIS A 302 10.32 15.68 1.00
CA HIS A 302 9.14 16.54 1.15
C HIS A 302 8.93 17.12 2.57
N SER A 303 9.51 16.49 3.64
CA SER A 303 9.29 17.00 5.00
C SER A 303 10.02 18.31 5.24
N GLN A 304 9.33 19.28 5.84
CA GLN A 304 9.90 20.55 6.31
C GLN A 304 10.48 20.44 7.74
N THR A 305 10.36 19.27 8.38
CA THR A 305 10.77 19.09 9.77
C THR A 305 12.30 19.01 9.91
N PRO A 306 12.94 19.95 10.62
CA PRO A 306 14.39 19.91 10.83
C PRO A 306 14.84 18.61 11.48
N ARG A 307 15.94 18.04 11.02
CA ARG A 307 16.55 16.82 11.56
C ARG A 307 15.61 15.60 11.60
N GLY A 308 14.57 15.58 10.75
CA GLY A 308 13.60 14.48 10.65
C GLY A 308 12.70 14.27 11.87
N GLY A 309 12.83 15.08 12.89
CA GLY A 309 11.90 15.29 14.01
C GLY A 309 11.17 14.05 14.54
N THR A 310 9.86 14.08 14.40
CA THR A 310 8.95 13.03 14.89
C THR A 310 9.02 11.77 14.03
N LEU A 311 9.34 11.86 12.72
CA LEU A 311 9.53 10.70 11.85
C LEU A 311 10.60 9.76 12.44
N ILE A 312 11.79 10.31 12.77
CA ILE A 312 12.90 9.51 13.31
C ILE A 312 12.53 8.92 14.68
N ARG A 313 11.87 9.71 15.53
CA ARG A 313 11.40 9.22 16.84
C ARG A 313 10.38 8.10 16.69
N HIS A 314 9.44 8.23 15.76
CA HIS A 314 8.44 7.22 15.47
C HIS A 314 9.11 5.95 14.90
N SER A 315 9.99 6.07 13.92
CA SER A 315 10.73 4.94 13.34
C SER A 315 11.47 4.14 14.42
N ARG A 316 12.21 4.84 15.33
CA ARG A 316 12.89 4.18 16.45
C ARG A 316 11.93 3.50 17.43
N ARG A 317 10.74 4.08 17.69
CA ARG A 317 9.72 3.45 18.55
C ARG A 317 9.18 2.16 17.93
N VAL A 318 9.04 2.12 16.59
CA VAL A 318 8.62 0.91 15.89
C VAL A 318 9.68 -0.19 16.02
N ASP A 319 10.98 0.13 15.88
CA ASP A 319 12.04 -0.86 16.13
C ASP A 319 11.99 -1.41 17.56
N ILE A 320 11.83 -0.54 18.55
CA ILE A 320 11.68 -0.96 19.96
C ILE A 320 10.46 -1.87 20.13
N LYS A 321 9.33 -1.54 19.50
CA LYS A 321 8.12 -2.37 19.51
C LYS A 321 8.41 -3.77 18.96
N HIS A 322 9.03 -3.87 17.78
CA HIS A 322 9.39 -5.16 17.18
C HIS A 322 10.32 -5.97 18.07
N LEU A 323 11.35 -5.33 18.63
CA LEU A 323 12.30 -5.98 19.54
C LEU A 323 11.61 -6.53 20.81
N MET A 324 10.69 -5.76 21.40
CA MET A 324 9.91 -6.23 22.55
C MET A 324 8.96 -7.38 22.20
N MET A 325 8.50 -7.42 20.94
CA MET A 325 7.68 -8.53 20.42
C MET A 325 8.51 -9.74 19.93
N MET A 326 9.83 -9.73 20.13
CA MET A 326 10.73 -10.79 19.64
C MET A 326 10.70 -10.96 18.11
N GLN A 327 10.38 -9.89 17.39
CA GLN A 327 10.35 -9.80 15.93
C GLN A 327 11.70 -9.24 15.44
N TYR A 328 12.70 -10.07 15.37
CA TYR A 328 14.07 -9.66 15.03
C TYR A 328 14.27 -9.50 13.52
N TYR A 329 13.54 -10.26 12.72
CA TYR A 329 13.61 -10.18 11.26
C TYR A 329 13.21 -8.80 10.73
N PRO A 330 12.01 -8.25 11.03
CA PRO A 330 11.68 -6.91 10.55
C PRO A 330 12.65 -5.85 11.10
N THR A 331 13.15 -5.98 12.34
CA THR A 331 14.16 -5.04 12.87
C THR A 331 15.46 -5.11 12.07
N HIS A 332 15.88 -6.30 11.64
CA HIS A 332 17.04 -6.49 10.76
C HIS A 332 16.86 -5.79 9.40
N LEU A 333 15.69 -5.97 8.77
CA LEU A 333 15.36 -5.35 7.49
C LEU A 333 15.30 -3.81 7.60
N ARG A 334 14.70 -3.30 8.66
CA ARG A 334 14.62 -1.87 8.94
C ARG A 334 16.02 -1.25 9.13
N ALA A 335 16.93 -1.98 9.79
CA ALA A 335 18.33 -1.55 9.92
C ALA A 335 19.05 -1.56 8.55
N ALA A 336 18.79 -2.54 7.69
CA ALA A 336 19.31 -2.58 6.33
C ALA A 336 18.81 -1.37 5.51
N ALA A 337 17.50 -1.09 5.55
CA ALA A 337 16.88 0.07 4.91
C ALA A 337 17.54 1.40 5.35
N LEU A 338 17.79 1.57 6.64
CA LEU A 338 18.46 2.79 7.15
C LEU A 338 19.92 2.90 6.69
N ARG A 339 20.65 1.77 6.54
CA ARG A 339 22.01 1.79 6.00
C ARG A 339 22.00 2.24 4.54
N ASP A 340 21.06 1.76 3.74
CA ASP A 340 20.92 2.13 2.33
C ASP A 340 20.58 3.61 2.19
N VAL A 341 19.61 4.12 2.94
CA VAL A 341 19.29 5.56 2.96
C VAL A 341 20.53 6.39 3.34
N LEU A 342 21.29 5.95 4.35
CA LEU A 342 22.52 6.62 4.79
C LEU A 342 23.66 6.58 3.75
N SER A 343 23.63 5.66 2.79
CA SER A 343 24.61 5.58 1.69
C SER A 343 24.37 6.65 0.61
N GLY A 344 23.17 7.26 0.57
CA GLY A 344 22.79 8.29 -0.40
C GLY A 344 21.93 7.75 -1.56
N PRO A 345 21.41 8.64 -2.43
CA PRO A 345 20.31 8.32 -3.37
C PRO A 345 20.63 7.24 -4.42
N ALA A 346 21.89 7.02 -4.76
CA ALA A 346 22.29 6.03 -5.77
C ALA A 346 21.87 4.58 -5.43
N HIS A 347 21.51 4.29 -4.17
CA HIS A 347 21.02 2.96 -3.81
C HIS A 347 19.63 2.65 -4.40
N MET A 348 18.84 3.66 -4.74
CA MET A 348 17.45 3.48 -5.17
C MET A 348 17.34 2.54 -6.38
N PHE A 349 18.06 2.82 -7.46
CA PHE A 349 18.09 1.92 -8.63
C PHE A 349 18.82 0.61 -8.34
N ARG A 350 19.98 0.65 -7.64
CA ARG A 350 20.75 -0.56 -7.32
C ARG A 350 19.99 -1.58 -6.49
N SER A 351 19.05 -1.15 -5.70
CA SER A 351 18.25 -2.03 -4.84
C SER A 351 16.88 -2.38 -5.44
N LEU A 352 16.57 -1.91 -6.63
CA LEU A 352 15.25 -2.05 -7.23
C LEU A 352 14.88 -3.52 -7.47
N ASP A 353 15.80 -4.30 -8.02
CA ASP A 353 15.64 -5.73 -8.31
C ASP A 353 16.21 -6.65 -7.21
N THR A 354 17.16 -6.15 -6.39
CA THR A 354 17.95 -6.98 -5.47
C THR A 354 17.41 -6.99 -4.03
N ALA A 355 16.73 -5.92 -3.60
CA ALA A 355 16.34 -5.77 -2.19
C ALA A 355 15.29 -6.80 -1.74
N MET A 356 14.31 -7.12 -2.57
CA MET A 356 13.27 -8.11 -2.24
C MET A 356 13.84 -9.53 -2.13
N PRO A 357 14.62 -10.04 -3.09
CA PRO A 357 15.30 -11.33 -2.95
C PRO A 357 16.24 -11.39 -1.73
N ALA A 358 17.00 -10.32 -1.47
CA ALA A 358 17.87 -10.24 -0.30
C ALA A 358 17.08 -10.28 1.02
N ALA A 359 15.95 -9.57 1.10
CA ALA A 359 15.08 -9.60 2.26
C ALA A 359 14.50 -11.01 2.49
N ARG A 360 13.99 -11.67 1.45
CA ARG A 360 13.48 -13.05 1.53
C ARG A 360 14.57 -14.04 1.95
N THR A 361 15.77 -13.94 1.40
CA THR A 361 16.91 -14.78 1.81
C THR A 361 17.28 -14.53 3.27
N ALA A 362 17.25 -13.28 3.73
CA ALA A 362 17.52 -12.96 5.13
C ALA A 362 16.53 -13.62 6.09
N ALA A 363 15.28 -13.84 5.71
CA ALA A 363 14.25 -14.50 6.53
C ALA A 363 14.70 -15.87 7.02
N LEU A 364 15.42 -16.62 6.21
CA LEU A 364 15.90 -17.97 6.55
C LEU A 364 16.77 -18.02 7.83
N ARG A 365 17.31 -16.89 8.27
CA ARG A 365 18.14 -16.77 9.49
C ARG A 365 17.32 -16.48 10.74
N PHE A 366 16.02 -16.25 10.60
CA PHE A 366 15.15 -15.84 11.68
C PHE A 366 14.00 -16.84 11.86
N PRO A 367 14.06 -17.68 12.91
CA PRO A 367 13.07 -18.75 13.13
C PRO A 367 11.62 -18.25 13.22
N GLU A 368 11.43 -17.00 13.67
CA GLU A 368 10.10 -16.38 13.79
C GLU A 368 9.41 -16.11 12.45
N THR A 369 10.11 -16.23 11.33
CA THR A 369 9.50 -16.07 10.00
C THR A 369 8.84 -17.35 9.49
N THR A 370 9.14 -18.48 10.11
CA THR A 370 8.60 -19.78 9.69
C THR A 370 7.15 -19.92 10.14
N VAL A 371 6.25 -20.11 9.19
CA VAL A 371 4.83 -20.42 9.45
C VAL A 371 4.67 -21.94 9.54
N HIS A 372 4.18 -22.39 10.66
CA HIS A 372 3.95 -23.81 10.96
C HIS A 372 2.46 -24.14 10.81
N LYS A 373 2.12 -24.99 9.83
CA LYS A 373 0.74 -25.43 9.57
C LYS A 373 0.23 -26.41 10.64
N ASP A 374 1.10 -27.30 11.10
CA ASP A 374 0.82 -28.26 12.17
C ASP A 374 1.77 -28.04 13.35
N VAL A 375 1.29 -27.29 14.33
CA VAL A 375 2.06 -26.98 15.54
C VAL A 375 2.21 -28.24 16.42
N ASP A 376 1.24 -29.12 16.43
CA ASP A 376 1.29 -30.37 17.21
C ASP A 376 2.36 -31.31 16.68
N ALA A 377 2.58 -31.36 15.35
CA ALA A 377 3.68 -32.11 14.75
C ALA A 377 5.05 -31.61 15.21
N ILE A 378 5.23 -30.30 15.38
CA ILE A 378 6.49 -29.71 15.85
C ILE A 378 6.74 -30.03 17.31
N LEU A 379 5.70 -29.94 18.12
CA LEU A 379 5.78 -30.30 19.54
C LEU A 379 6.04 -31.81 19.73
N ARG A 380 5.57 -32.65 18.79
CA ARG A 380 5.81 -34.13 18.80
C ARG A 380 7.19 -34.49 18.24
N SER A 381 7.74 -33.80 17.24
CA SER A 381 8.97 -34.19 16.54
C SER A 381 10.24 -34.06 17.39
N ARG A 382 10.19 -33.34 18.50
CA ARG A 382 11.32 -33.14 19.39
C ARG A 382 11.44 -34.22 20.48
N LYS A 383 11.77 -35.45 20.06
CA LYS A 383 12.10 -36.62 20.90
C LYS A 383 10.93 -37.40 21.52
N GLY A 384 10.29 -38.33 20.83
CA GLY A 384 9.77 -39.61 21.35
C GLY A 384 9.04 -39.68 22.72
N ARG A 385 8.94 -38.61 23.44
CA ARG A 385 8.07 -38.41 24.59
C ARG A 385 6.89 -37.57 24.12
N GLN A 386 5.68 -38.07 24.40
CA GLN A 386 4.48 -37.22 24.39
C GLN A 386 4.82 -35.97 25.19
N VAL A 387 5.23 -34.92 24.47
CA VAL A 387 5.27 -33.59 25.04
C VAL A 387 3.83 -33.18 25.06
N PHE A 388 3.31 -33.14 26.27
CA PHE A 388 2.05 -32.62 26.69
C PHE A 388 1.27 -31.87 25.62
N SER A 389 0.00 -32.26 25.42
CA SER A 389 -1.03 -31.33 24.99
C SER A 389 -0.65 -29.92 25.44
N VAL A 390 -0.66 -28.96 24.56
CA VAL A 390 -0.56 -27.52 24.90
C VAL A 390 -1.13 -27.34 26.29
N PRO A 391 -0.34 -26.89 27.27
CA PRO A 391 -0.80 -26.99 28.66
C PRO A 391 -2.20 -26.42 28.73
N ARG A 392 -3.15 -27.09 29.40
CA ARG A 392 -4.50 -26.57 29.69
C ARG A 392 -4.48 -25.13 30.20
N ARG A 393 -3.32 -24.63 30.58
CA ARG A 393 -3.01 -23.26 30.90
C ARG A 393 -3.05 -22.32 29.66
N ALA A 394 -2.72 -22.79 28.47
CA ALA A 394 -2.87 -22.00 27.23
C ALA A 394 -4.35 -21.87 26.80
N GLU A 395 -5.17 -22.89 27.02
CA GLU A 395 -6.63 -22.80 26.88
C GLU A 395 -7.26 -21.87 27.92
N ARG A 396 -6.72 -21.83 29.16
CA ARG A 396 -7.18 -20.88 30.19
C ARG A 396 -6.73 -19.44 29.92
N HIS A 397 -5.72 -19.20 29.09
CA HIS A 397 -5.27 -17.86 28.70
C HIS A 397 -5.76 -17.40 27.33
N ARG A 398 -6.71 -18.08 26.71
CA ARG A 398 -7.66 -17.43 25.76
C ARG A 398 -8.58 -16.44 26.50
N VAL A 399 -8.06 -15.82 27.55
CA VAL A 399 -8.74 -14.71 28.17
C VAL A 399 -8.76 -13.60 27.14
N LYS A 400 -9.94 -13.17 26.75
CA LYS A 400 -10.18 -11.81 26.24
C LYS A 400 -9.61 -10.85 27.28
N ASP A 401 -8.28 -10.70 27.27
CA ASP A 401 -7.62 -9.71 28.08
C ASP A 401 -7.93 -8.35 27.44
N THR A 402 -8.92 -7.68 28.00
CA THR A 402 -9.35 -6.32 27.65
C THR A 402 -8.32 -5.27 28.10
N SER A 403 -7.09 -5.67 28.48
CA SER A 403 -6.06 -4.72 28.89
C SER A 403 -5.75 -3.77 27.73
N SER A 404 -6.12 -2.53 27.89
CA SER A 404 -5.80 -1.45 26.96
C SER A 404 -4.29 -1.19 26.93
N SER A 405 -3.79 -0.65 25.82
CA SER A 405 -2.39 -0.21 25.70
C SER A 405 -2.06 0.74 26.84
N PRO A 406 -0.93 0.57 27.55
CA PRO A 406 -0.51 1.53 28.56
C PRO A 406 -0.32 2.91 27.92
N THR A 407 -0.75 3.96 28.64
CA THR A 407 -0.66 5.36 28.19
C THR A 407 0.15 6.21 29.15
N GLY A 408 0.55 7.40 28.74
CA GLY A 408 1.19 8.39 29.59
C GLY A 408 2.48 7.90 30.29
N ILE A 409 2.55 8.05 31.59
CA ILE A 409 3.69 7.64 32.41
C ILE A 409 3.82 6.12 32.47
N LEU A 410 2.68 5.40 32.56
CA LEU A 410 2.66 3.93 32.57
C LEU A 410 3.29 3.34 31.31
N LEU A 411 3.08 3.96 30.16
CA LEU A 411 3.73 3.57 28.90
C LEU A 411 5.26 3.63 29.02
N ARG A 412 5.79 4.70 29.60
CA ARG A 412 7.26 4.88 29.76
C ARG A 412 7.85 3.87 30.72
N VAL A 413 7.20 3.67 31.88
CA VAL A 413 7.61 2.69 32.89
C VAL A 413 7.58 1.27 32.31
N PHE A 414 6.47 0.89 31.71
CA PHE A 414 6.31 -0.44 31.09
C PHE A 414 7.36 -0.69 30.00
N THR A 415 7.59 0.29 29.12
CA THR A 415 8.61 0.19 28.08
C THR A 415 10.00 0.02 28.70
N GLY A 416 10.35 0.79 29.71
CA GLY A 416 11.62 0.70 30.42
C GLY A 416 11.83 -0.68 31.07
N VAL A 417 10.83 -1.18 31.80
CA VAL A 417 10.87 -2.50 32.43
C VAL A 417 10.98 -3.61 31.40
N SER A 418 10.22 -3.53 30.31
CA SER A 418 10.27 -4.52 29.23
C SER A 418 11.64 -4.54 28.54
N LEU A 419 12.21 -3.38 28.22
CA LEU A 419 13.57 -3.28 27.66
C LEU A 419 14.62 -3.84 28.61
N ALA A 420 14.55 -3.52 29.90
CA ALA A 420 15.45 -4.07 30.92
C ALA A 420 15.30 -5.59 31.02
N SER A 421 14.07 -6.10 31.01
CA SER A 421 13.80 -7.54 30.98
C SER A 421 14.47 -8.20 29.78
N HIS A 422 14.24 -7.72 28.55
CA HIS A 422 14.88 -8.28 27.35
C HIS A 422 16.41 -8.15 27.37
N TRP A 423 16.95 -7.13 28.02
CA TRP A 423 18.39 -6.89 28.11
C TRP A 423 19.07 -7.81 29.12
N PHE A 424 18.49 -8.02 30.30
CA PHE A 424 19.13 -8.71 31.42
C PHE A 424 18.65 -10.14 31.63
N HIS A 425 17.36 -10.42 31.42
CA HIS A 425 16.78 -11.74 31.68
C HIS A 425 17.35 -12.81 30.73
N THR A 426 17.76 -13.92 31.31
CA THR A 426 18.16 -15.11 30.57
C THR A 426 16.95 -16.04 30.44
N PRO A 427 16.46 -16.29 29.22
CA PRO A 427 15.28 -17.14 29.05
C PRO A 427 15.54 -18.57 29.50
N LYS A 428 14.52 -19.21 30.06
CA LYS A 428 14.59 -20.60 30.48
C LYS A 428 14.60 -21.50 29.27
N SER A 429 15.50 -22.49 29.24
CA SER A 429 15.64 -23.42 28.12
C SER A 429 14.35 -24.21 27.82
N VAL A 430 13.54 -24.48 28.83
CA VAL A 430 12.23 -25.16 28.68
C VAL A 430 11.27 -24.24 27.91
N ASN A 431 11.20 -22.97 28.27
CA ASN A 431 10.30 -21.99 27.63
C ASN A 431 10.69 -21.74 26.17
N LEU A 432 12.00 -21.81 25.84
CA LEU A 432 12.45 -21.69 24.45
C LEU A 432 12.09 -22.89 23.56
N ARG A 433 11.86 -24.05 24.20
CA ARG A 433 11.49 -25.29 23.48
C ARG A 433 9.99 -25.44 23.31
N THR A 434 9.23 -24.93 24.26
CA THR A 434 7.77 -25.03 24.28
C THR A 434 7.19 -23.66 24.54
N PRO A 435 6.42 -23.07 23.58
CA PRO A 435 5.78 -21.77 23.77
C PRO A 435 4.93 -21.73 25.04
N GLU A 436 5.07 -20.66 25.80
CA GLU A 436 4.37 -20.50 27.10
C GLU A 436 2.90 -20.14 26.92
N VAL A 437 2.56 -19.49 25.78
CA VAL A 437 1.21 -18.98 25.52
C VAL A 437 0.97 -18.87 24.03
N GLU A 438 -0.29 -18.95 23.63
CA GLU A 438 -0.76 -18.70 22.26
C GLU A 438 -1.56 -17.41 22.19
N PHE A 439 -1.28 -16.60 21.17
CA PHE A 439 -2.02 -15.38 20.84
C PHE A 439 -2.62 -15.49 19.45
N GLY A 440 -3.87 -15.06 19.30
CA GLY A 440 -4.41 -14.67 18.00
C GLY A 440 -3.67 -13.46 17.46
N LYS A 441 -3.70 -13.22 16.14
CA LYS A 441 -3.00 -12.10 15.51
C LYS A 441 -3.36 -10.74 16.15
N GLY A 442 -4.65 -10.47 16.37
CA GLY A 442 -5.15 -9.24 16.99
C GLY A 442 -4.75 -9.06 18.46
N ASP A 443 -4.46 -10.16 19.14
CA ASP A 443 -4.09 -10.18 20.57
C ASP A 443 -2.58 -10.13 20.81
N ALA A 444 -1.77 -10.37 19.77
CA ALA A 444 -0.31 -10.37 19.82
C ALA A 444 0.24 -8.92 19.92
N ASN A 445 0.12 -8.33 21.09
CA ASN A 445 0.45 -6.93 21.31
C ASN A 445 1.79 -6.75 22.05
N TRP A 446 2.47 -5.62 21.74
CA TRP A 446 3.78 -5.27 22.28
C TRP A 446 3.80 -5.07 23.82
N TRP A 447 2.65 -4.94 24.47
CA TRP A 447 2.52 -4.87 25.94
C TRP A 447 2.17 -6.21 26.60
N ARG A 448 1.85 -7.24 25.81
CA ARG A 448 1.54 -8.58 26.30
C ARG A 448 2.72 -9.54 26.12
N ILE A 449 3.31 -9.59 24.93
CA ILE A 449 4.39 -10.51 24.55
C ILE A 449 5.65 -10.38 25.43
N PRO A 450 6.12 -9.18 25.86
CA PRO A 450 7.34 -9.05 26.64
C PRO A 450 7.39 -9.79 27.99
N ARG A 451 6.26 -10.31 28.44
CA ARG A 451 6.13 -11.07 29.72
C ARG A 451 6.61 -12.51 29.59
N TYR A 452 6.84 -13.00 28.37
CA TYR A 452 7.12 -14.39 28.06
C TYR A 452 8.51 -14.54 27.41
N ASP A 453 9.08 -15.76 27.53
CA ASP A 453 10.31 -16.13 26.85
C ASP A 453 10.04 -16.68 25.45
N SER A 454 8.86 -17.27 25.23
CA SER A 454 8.38 -17.66 23.92
C SER A 454 6.86 -17.64 23.82
N VAL A 455 6.36 -17.34 22.62
CA VAL A 455 4.94 -17.28 22.33
C VAL A 455 4.64 -17.87 20.96
N LEU A 456 3.42 -18.38 20.80
CA LEU A 456 2.86 -18.83 19.55
C LEU A 456 1.89 -17.77 19.05
N VAL A 457 2.03 -17.33 17.80
CA VAL A 457 1.20 -16.27 17.22
C VAL A 457 0.60 -16.74 15.90
N SER A 458 -0.71 -16.59 15.72
CA SER A 458 -1.38 -16.91 14.46
C SER A 458 -0.92 -15.98 13.34
N ALA A 459 -0.69 -16.51 12.13
CA ALA A 459 -0.48 -15.72 10.94
C ALA A 459 -1.76 -14.93 10.57
N ALA A 460 -1.61 -13.77 9.91
CA ALA A 460 -2.73 -12.90 9.58
C ALA A 460 -3.71 -13.56 8.60
N ASP A 461 -3.19 -14.31 7.65
CA ASP A 461 -3.94 -15.05 6.62
C ASP A 461 -4.53 -16.38 7.09
N GLY A 462 -4.32 -16.75 8.37
CA GLY A 462 -4.77 -18.02 8.92
C GLY A 462 -4.00 -19.25 8.41
N SER A 463 -2.92 -19.09 7.63
CA SER A 463 -2.14 -20.19 7.04
C SER A 463 -1.43 -21.07 8.06
N GLY A 464 -1.29 -20.61 9.31
CA GLY A 464 -0.63 -21.32 10.39
C GLY A 464 -0.22 -20.43 11.55
N LYS A 465 0.83 -20.83 12.25
CA LYS A 465 1.32 -20.12 13.43
C LYS A 465 2.83 -19.93 13.37
N GLN A 466 3.31 -18.85 13.97
CA GLN A 466 4.73 -18.51 14.11
C GLN A 466 5.16 -18.59 15.56
N ILE A 467 6.42 -18.97 15.82
CA ILE A 467 6.98 -19.07 17.17
C ILE A 467 7.96 -17.92 17.38
N TYR A 468 7.61 -17.00 18.27
CA TYR A 468 8.51 -15.92 18.68
C TYR A 468 9.24 -16.33 19.96
N THR A 469 10.57 -16.24 19.95
CA THR A 469 11.41 -16.65 21.08
C THR A 469 12.38 -15.54 21.47
N ARG A 470 12.55 -15.34 22.78
CA ARG A 470 13.47 -14.36 23.33
C ARG A 470 14.93 -14.73 23.03
N ASN A 471 15.64 -13.80 22.37
CA ASN A 471 17.06 -13.92 22.11
C ASN A 471 17.78 -12.66 22.62
N ARG A 472 18.38 -12.77 23.81
CA ARG A 472 19.05 -11.65 24.48
C ARG A 472 20.21 -11.07 23.68
N ALA A 473 21.02 -11.91 23.04
CA ALA A 473 22.19 -11.46 22.27
C ALA A 473 21.75 -10.65 21.05
N LEU A 474 20.76 -11.18 20.32
CA LEU A 474 20.22 -10.55 19.12
C LEU A 474 19.46 -9.25 19.47
N PHE A 475 18.66 -9.27 20.55
CA PHE A 475 17.99 -8.08 21.08
C PHE A 475 18.98 -6.92 21.35
N ARG A 476 20.06 -7.21 22.12
CA ARG A 476 21.08 -6.21 22.43
C ARG A 476 21.76 -5.65 21.20
N LYS A 477 22.18 -6.53 20.29
CA LYS A 477 22.82 -6.15 19.04
C LYS A 477 21.93 -5.22 18.21
N GLN A 478 20.69 -5.62 17.98
CA GLN A 478 19.77 -4.86 17.13
C GLN A 478 19.29 -3.57 17.80
N LEU A 479 19.10 -3.54 19.11
CA LEU A 479 18.75 -2.30 19.84
C LEU A 479 19.86 -1.26 19.73
N VAL A 480 21.12 -1.66 19.95
CA VAL A 480 22.27 -0.76 19.82
C VAL A 480 22.41 -0.27 18.38
N GLU A 481 22.28 -1.16 17.42
CA GLU A 481 22.34 -0.83 15.99
C GLU A 481 21.25 0.17 15.59
N SER A 482 19.99 -0.07 16.00
CA SER A 482 18.88 0.86 15.75
C SER A 482 19.17 2.25 16.33
N VAL A 483 19.64 2.35 17.56
CA VAL A 483 19.99 3.64 18.18
C VAL A 483 21.08 4.35 17.39
N ILE A 484 22.13 3.65 16.98
CA ILE A 484 23.23 4.22 16.21
C ILE A 484 22.74 4.74 14.86
N LEU A 485 21.98 3.93 14.11
CA LEU A 485 21.49 4.28 12.77
C LEU A 485 20.55 5.49 12.82
N HIS A 486 19.59 5.51 13.76
CA HIS A 486 18.69 6.64 13.91
C HIS A 486 19.42 7.94 14.34
N ARG A 487 20.45 7.83 15.20
CA ARG A 487 21.30 8.99 15.54
C ARG A 487 22.10 9.50 14.34
N ARG A 488 22.65 8.58 13.53
CA ARG A 488 23.37 8.95 12.30
C ARG A 488 22.42 9.61 11.31
N LEU A 489 21.24 9.05 11.10
CA LEU A 489 20.21 9.62 10.23
C LEU A 489 19.84 11.04 10.70
N GLN A 490 19.57 11.23 12.00
CA GLN A 490 19.22 12.54 12.57
C GLN A 490 20.33 13.58 12.35
N ARG A 491 21.58 13.19 12.58
CA ARG A 491 22.74 14.10 12.42
C ARG A 491 22.99 14.47 10.96
N ARG A 492 22.71 13.58 10.05
CA ARG A 492 22.97 13.75 8.61
C ARG A 492 21.74 14.20 7.83
N TRP A 493 20.59 14.40 8.51
CA TRP A 493 19.29 14.64 7.86
C TRP A 493 19.35 15.75 6.81
N ALA A 494 19.79 16.95 7.17
CA ALA A 494 19.85 18.08 6.24
C ALA A 494 20.75 17.80 5.02
N LYS A 495 21.92 17.17 5.24
CA LYS A 495 22.83 16.78 4.15
C LYS A 495 22.19 15.75 3.23
N LEU A 496 21.55 14.74 3.80
CA LEU A 496 20.87 13.71 3.03
C LEU A 496 19.69 14.31 2.25
N ALA A 497 18.86 15.13 2.89
CA ALA A 497 17.74 15.81 2.21
C ALA A 497 18.23 16.61 0.99
N ALA A 498 19.31 17.38 1.14
CA ALA A 498 19.90 18.11 0.01
C ALA A 498 20.41 17.15 -1.09
N GLN A 499 21.03 16.02 -0.72
CA GLN A 499 21.49 15.02 -1.68
C GLN A 499 20.34 14.34 -2.44
N TYR A 500 19.29 13.93 -1.73
CA TYR A 500 18.12 13.29 -2.35
C TYR A 500 17.35 14.25 -3.24
N ARG A 501 17.09 15.48 -2.78
CA ARG A 501 16.43 16.52 -3.60
C ARG A 501 17.24 16.86 -4.87
N LYS A 502 18.57 16.96 -4.76
CA LYS A 502 19.43 17.18 -5.93
C LYS A 502 19.40 16.00 -6.92
N ALA A 503 19.29 14.77 -6.42
CA ALA A 503 19.26 13.57 -7.26
C ALA A 503 17.89 13.26 -7.83
N LEU A 504 16.81 13.81 -7.26
CA LEU A 504 15.42 13.49 -7.61
C LEU A 504 15.14 13.59 -9.12
N PRO A 505 15.51 14.66 -9.83
CA PRO A 505 15.25 14.73 -11.28
C PRO A 505 15.85 13.55 -12.06
N GLY A 506 17.05 13.10 -11.67
CA GLY A 506 17.70 11.94 -12.29
C GLY A 506 17.10 10.59 -11.87
N LEU A 507 16.43 10.51 -10.71
CA LEU A 507 15.76 9.28 -10.25
C LEU A 507 14.39 9.07 -10.91
N VAL A 508 13.75 10.14 -11.35
CA VAL A 508 12.40 10.08 -11.92
C VAL A 508 12.37 10.36 -13.42
N SER A 509 13.52 10.56 -14.05
CA SER A 509 13.57 10.91 -15.48
C SER A 509 13.20 9.73 -16.38
N PRO A 510 12.53 9.98 -17.52
CA PRO A 510 12.27 8.97 -18.53
C PRO A 510 13.55 8.25 -19.01
N GLU A 511 14.67 8.98 -19.16
CA GLU A 511 15.94 8.44 -19.62
C GLU A 511 16.55 7.46 -18.61
N ALA A 512 16.43 7.75 -17.31
CA ALA A 512 16.91 6.84 -16.27
C ALA A 512 16.11 5.54 -16.27
N TRP A 513 14.80 5.62 -16.40
CA TRP A 513 13.93 4.46 -16.46
C TRP A 513 14.11 3.66 -17.76
N ARG A 514 14.28 4.31 -18.93
CA ARG A 514 14.59 3.62 -20.18
C ARG A 514 15.85 2.75 -20.04
N ARG A 515 16.92 3.28 -19.43
CA ARG A 515 18.13 2.50 -19.15
C ARG A 515 17.87 1.28 -18.28
N VAL A 516 17.10 1.46 -17.20
CA VAL A 516 16.73 0.34 -16.32
C VAL A 516 15.97 -0.74 -17.09
N PHE A 517 15.00 -0.35 -17.94
CA PHE A 517 14.25 -1.31 -18.73
C PHE A 517 15.07 -1.97 -19.83
N GLU A 518 16.08 -1.30 -20.39
CA GLU A 518 17.00 -1.85 -21.37
C GLU A 518 18.00 -2.83 -20.74
N GLU A 519 18.56 -2.49 -19.58
CA GLU A 519 19.51 -3.33 -18.83
C GLU A 519 18.85 -4.61 -18.27
N ASN A 520 17.53 -4.63 -18.16
CA ASN A 520 16.75 -5.74 -17.61
C ASN A 520 15.84 -6.42 -18.67
N LYS A 521 16.17 -6.32 -19.96
CA LYS A 521 15.47 -7.05 -21.04
C LYS A 521 15.77 -8.53 -21.06
#